data_b0ecfd3c83f5e8303c48198f3e7e5ed1
#
_entry.id   b0ecfd3c83f5e8303c48198f3e7e5ed1
#
_cell.length_a   1.000
_cell.length_b   1.000
_cell.length_c   1.000
_cell.angle_alpha   90.00
_cell.angle_beta   90.00
_cell.angle_gamma   90.00
#
_symmetry.space_group_name_H-M   'P 1'
#
loop_
_entity.id
_entity.type
_entity.pdbx_description
1 polymer ?
#
loop_
_entity_poly.entity_id
_entity_poly.type
_entity_poly.pdbx_seq_one_letter_code
_entity_poly.pdbx_strand_id
1 'polypeptide(L)'
;MNYKLLSLCVFLLTFSLTGLTLHAQEGEESESGTAAVDLDAGKSLFRSQCASCHNKNMKDDLTGPALGGTQERWAEYPREDLYTWIRYSQRMISDGHPRATELWGTWKPTVMNNFPNLTDQEIENVLAYIQGVYEGTYPPKAAGEEVAAVDVGTEEDSSNTFLFITLALILFILSFVLARIIGVLNAIARAKAEGTVAPSRSIWQVLTSKSVVGLLIFALVVVGGYTTVNNAINLGRQQGYAPQQPIKFSHETHAGLHKIDCQYCHDGARRSKHSVIPAANTCMNCHRAIKKGSKYGTQELTKVFASIGYDPINDTYIEDYEEMSNEEIADIYKKWIEAEYVKDNELDIIDEEGKLVRDDQWDEIVSSLTNEQKESVAGPIEWVRIHNMPDHVYFNHAQHVTSGQVECEQCHGAVEEMEVLAQYAPLSMGWCINCHRQSEVKGFQDNPYYHKEFEHYHNELQNGEREKVTVEDIGGLECQKCHY
;
A
#
# COMPACT_ATOMS: atom_id res chain seq x y z
N MET A 1 -39.28 24.50 -27.29
CA MET A 1 -37.90 24.08 -27.32
C MET A 1 -37.85 22.69 -27.98
N ASN A 2 -37.29 22.62 -29.20
CA ASN A 2 -37.51 21.50 -30.09
C ASN A 2 -36.66 20.27 -29.66
N TYR A 3 -37.33 19.19 -29.24
CA TYR A 3 -36.75 17.89 -28.86
C TYR A 3 -35.87 17.24 -29.94
N LYS A 4 -36.00 17.65 -31.20
CA LYS A 4 -35.19 17.20 -32.33
C LYS A 4 -33.71 17.63 -32.26
N LEU A 5 -33.39 18.74 -31.56
CA LEU A 5 -32.01 19.24 -31.43
C LEU A 5 -31.27 18.48 -30.32
N LEU A 6 -31.97 18.07 -29.26
CA LEU A 6 -31.40 17.28 -28.15
C LEU A 6 -31.04 15.86 -28.61
N SER A 7 -31.88 15.27 -29.48
CA SER A 7 -31.64 13.93 -30.05
C SER A 7 -30.42 13.91 -30.99
N LEU A 8 -30.15 15.01 -31.71
CA LEU A 8 -29.01 15.11 -32.61
C LEU A 8 -27.68 15.25 -31.85
N CYS A 9 -27.67 15.94 -30.70
CA CYS A 9 -26.49 16.09 -29.86
C CYS A 9 -26.13 14.76 -29.16
N VAL A 10 -27.11 13.97 -28.75
CA VAL A 10 -26.88 12.63 -28.13
C VAL A 10 -26.37 11.64 -29.19
N PHE A 11 -26.90 11.72 -30.44
CA PHE A 11 -26.48 10.82 -31.53
C PHE A 11 -25.06 11.13 -32.04
N LEU A 12 -24.62 12.38 -32.01
CA LEU A 12 -23.25 12.79 -32.38
C LEU A 12 -22.22 12.41 -31.28
N LEU A 13 -22.61 12.33 -30.02
CA LEU A 13 -21.73 11.88 -28.94
C LEU A 13 -21.50 10.35 -28.94
N THR A 14 -22.45 9.56 -29.44
CA THR A 14 -22.32 8.10 -29.51
C THR A 14 -21.55 7.61 -30.74
N PHE A 15 -21.43 8.44 -31.81
CA PHE A 15 -20.76 8.04 -33.05
C PHE A 15 -19.24 8.34 -33.06
N SER A 16 -18.74 9.08 -32.06
CA SER A 16 -17.31 9.40 -31.96
C SER A 16 -16.48 8.34 -31.22
N LEU A 17 -17.09 7.25 -30.74
CA LEU A 17 -16.41 6.21 -29.96
C LEU A 17 -16.09 4.90 -30.71
N THR A 18 -16.41 4.83 -32.02
CA THR A 18 -16.18 3.59 -32.80
C THR A 18 -15.26 3.80 -33.98
N GLY A 19 -14.10 4.33 -33.79
CA GLY A 19 -13.14 4.50 -34.87
C GLY A 19 -11.71 4.46 -34.39
N LEU A 20 -11.23 3.30 -33.99
CA LEU A 20 -9.78 3.01 -33.96
C LEU A 20 -9.54 1.65 -34.57
N THR A 21 -9.00 1.71 -35.76
CA THR A 21 -8.61 0.62 -36.62
C THR A 21 -7.31 -0.03 -36.20
N LEU A 22 -7.28 -1.33 -36.42
CA LEU A 22 -6.09 -2.19 -36.44
C LEU A 22 -4.92 -1.57 -37.21
N HIS A 23 -3.74 -1.68 -36.66
CA HIS A 23 -2.50 -1.73 -37.42
C HIS A 23 -1.73 -3.00 -37.07
N ALA A 24 -1.36 -3.70 -38.11
CA ALA A 24 -0.66 -4.96 -38.10
C ALA A 24 0.79 -4.80 -37.66
N GLN A 25 1.27 -5.80 -36.95
CA GLN A 25 2.65 -6.04 -36.65
C GLN A 25 3.38 -6.54 -37.89
N GLU A 26 4.45 -5.87 -38.26
CA GLU A 26 5.54 -6.50 -39.03
C GLU A 26 6.75 -6.61 -38.07
N GLY A 27 7.28 -7.84 -38.05
CA GLY A 27 8.43 -8.18 -37.23
C GLY A 27 9.72 -7.75 -37.91
N GLU A 28 10.68 -7.32 -37.12
CA GLU A 28 12.09 -7.37 -37.47
C GLU A 28 12.86 -8.12 -36.38
N GLU A 29 13.45 -9.22 -36.80
CA GLU A 29 14.45 -9.96 -36.05
C GLU A 29 15.74 -9.13 -35.97
N SER A 30 16.28 -8.96 -34.75
CA SER A 30 17.66 -8.60 -34.56
C SER A 30 18.26 -9.43 -33.43
N GLU A 31 19.13 -10.34 -33.80
CA GLU A 31 19.99 -11.10 -32.91
C GLU A 31 20.94 -10.18 -32.16
N SER A 32 20.87 -10.21 -30.82
CA SER A 32 22.04 -10.04 -29.95
C SER A 32 21.68 -10.65 -28.59
N GLY A 33 22.42 -11.67 -28.17
CA GLY A 33 22.17 -12.47 -26.97
C GLY A 33 22.37 -11.65 -25.69
N THR A 34 21.32 -11.02 -25.21
CA THR A 34 21.15 -10.59 -23.84
C THR A 34 20.08 -11.46 -23.20
N ALA A 35 20.38 -12.04 -22.04
CA ALA A 35 19.39 -12.77 -21.26
C ALA A 35 18.14 -11.90 -21.08
N ALA A 36 16.96 -12.46 -21.21
CA ALA A 36 15.70 -11.73 -21.06
C ALA A 36 15.65 -11.04 -19.70
N VAL A 37 15.25 -9.78 -19.69
CA VAL A 37 15.11 -8.99 -18.46
C VAL A 37 13.95 -9.56 -17.63
N ASP A 38 14.22 -9.82 -16.36
CA ASP A 38 13.22 -10.28 -15.38
C ASP A 38 12.78 -9.11 -14.50
N LEU A 39 11.57 -8.59 -14.75
CA LEU A 39 11.02 -7.45 -14.02
C LEU A 39 10.64 -7.81 -12.58
N ASP A 40 10.24 -9.04 -12.30
CA ASP A 40 9.87 -9.47 -10.94
C ASP A 40 11.12 -9.69 -10.08
N ALA A 41 12.20 -10.22 -10.66
CA ALA A 41 13.50 -10.25 -10.01
C ALA A 41 14.02 -8.83 -9.75
N GLY A 42 13.85 -7.92 -10.72
CA GLY A 42 14.19 -6.49 -10.57
C GLY A 42 13.41 -5.81 -9.46
N LYS A 43 12.09 -6.05 -9.36
CA LYS A 43 11.22 -5.57 -8.29
C LYS A 43 11.68 -6.07 -6.91
N SER A 44 11.95 -7.36 -6.81
CA SER A 44 12.39 -7.98 -5.57
C SER A 44 13.69 -7.37 -5.08
N LEU A 45 14.66 -7.21 -5.99
CA LEU A 45 15.96 -6.63 -5.68
C LEU A 45 15.87 -5.14 -5.34
N PHE A 46 15.06 -4.37 -6.09
CA PHE A 46 14.79 -2.97 -5.76
C PHE A 46 14.22 -2.81 -4.35
N ARG A 47 13.23 -3.62 -4.01
CA ARG A 47 12.56 -3.56 -2.70
C ARG A 47 13.51 -3.91 -1.56
N SER A 48 14.39 -4.88 -1.75
CA SER A 48 15.31 -5.34 -0.70
C SER A 48 16.54 -4.46 -0.52
N GLN A 49 17.03 -3.78 -1.58
CA GLN A 49 18.31 -3.08 -1.55
C GLN A 49 18.20 -1.57 -1.74
N CYS A 50 17.18 -1.08 -2.46
CA CYS A 50 17.12 0.30 -2.92
C CYS A 50 16.00 1.12 -2.27
N ALA A 51 14.85 0.47 -1.95
CA ALA A 51 13.62 1.14 -1.52
C ALA A 51 13.72 1.79 -0.13
N SER A 52 14.76 1.51 0.65
CA SER A 52 15.01 2.18 1.93
C SER A 52 15.42 3.65 1.75
N CYS A 53 16.06 3.97 0.63
CA CYS A 53 16.56 5.31 0.34
C CYS A 53 15.85 5.97 -0.85
N HIS A 54 15.33 5.18 -1.79
CA HIS A 54 14.69 5.67 -3.01
C HIS A 54 13.19 5.42 -3.00
N ASN A 55 12.42 6.42 -3.39
CA ASN A 55 10.96 6.32 -3.40
C ASN A 55 10.48 5.28 -4.42
N LYS A 56 9.52 4.44 -4.00
CA LYS A 56 8.97 3.35 -4.83
C LYS A 56 8.18 3.85 -6.05
N ASN A 57 7.74 5.11 -6.06
CA ASN A 57 7.05 5.70 -7.20
C ASN A 57 7.99 6.19 -8.30
N MET A 58 9.30 6.16 -8.09
CA MET A 58 10.37 6.58 -9.00
C MET A 58 10.35 8.08 -9.39
N LYS A 59 9.43 8.87 -8.85
CA LYS A 59 9.18 10.27 -9.26
C LYS A 59 9.58 11.27 -8.18
N ASP A 60 9.47 10.88 -6.93
CA ASP A 60 9.72 11.75 -5.79
C ASP A 60 11.03 11.37 -5.10
N ASP A 61 11.70 12.38 -4.57
CA ASP A 61 12.87 12.21 -3.72
C ASP A 61 12.46 11.64 -2.37
N LEU A 62 13.36 10.87 -1.74
CA LEU A 62 13.23 10.39 -0.37
C LEU A 62 14.52 10.73 0.37
N THR A 63 15.21 9.76 0.97
CA THR A 63 16.57 9.92 1.49
C THR A 63 17.59 10.07 0.36
N GLY A 64 17.32 9.44 -0.79
CA GLY A 64 18.05 9.57 -2.05
C GLY A 64 17.15 10.13 -3.15
N PRO A 65 17.73 10.44 -4.34
CA PRO A 65 17.02 11.03 -5.46
C PRO A 65 15.96 10.10 -6.06
N ALA A 66 14.97 10.70 -6.74
CA ALA A 66 14.05 10.00 -7.61
C ALA A 66 14.80 9.23 -8.72
N LEU A 67 14.43 7.95 -8.92
CA LEU A 67 15.15 7.08 -9.86
C LEU A 67 14.55 7.06 -11.27
N GLY A 68 13.32 7.59 -11.47
CA GLY A 68 12.76 7.71 -12.82
C GLY A 68 13.66 8.51 -13.73
N GLY A 69 13.87 8.05 -14.97
CA GLY A 69 14.77 8.68 -15.93
C GLY A 69 16.27 8.56 -15.60
N THR A 70 16.66 7.61 -14.73
CA THR A 70 18.09 7.40 -14.41
C THR A 70 18.88 7.00 -15.64
N GLN A 71 18.33 6.17 -16.51
CA GLN A 71 19.02 5.71 -17.72
C GLN A 71 19.31 6.88 -18.66
N GLU A 72 18.40 7.81 -18.82
CA GLU A 72 18.55 9.03 -19.63
C GLU A 72 19.60 9.97 -19.03
N ARG A 73 19.60 10.12 -17.70
CA ARG A 73 20.57 10.99 -16.99
C ARG A 73 22.00 10.44 -17.02
N TRP A 74 22.18 9.15 -17.29
CA TRP A 74 23.48 8.50 -17.45
C TRP A 74 23.82 8.21 -18.91
N ALA A 75 22.98 8.57 -19.87
CA ALA A 75 23.18 8.27 -21.31
C ALA A 75 24.43 8.93 -21.93
N GLU A 76 24.94 10.01 -21.32
CA GLU A 76 26.19 10.66 -21.76
C GLU A 76 27.46 9.88 -21.36
N TYR A 77 27.34 8.86 -20.50
CA TYR A 77 28.42 8.05 -19.98
C TYR A 77 28.29 6.60 -20.44
N PRO A 78 29.39 5.84 -20.51
CA PRO A 78 29.31 4.40 -20.77
C PRO A 78 28.38 3.69 -19.81
N ARG A 79 27.67 2.63 -20.26
CA ARG A 79 26.75 1.85 -19.43
C ARG A 79 27.43 1.26 -18.20
N GLU A 80 28.71 0.89 -18.35
CA GLU A 80 29.56 0.37 -17.28
C GLU A 80 29.76 1.35 -16.14
N ASP A 81 29.71 2.66 -16.41
CA ASP A 81 29.85 3.68 -15.37
C ASP A 81 28.61 3.70 -14.47
N LEU A 82 27.39 3.48 -15.03
CA LEU A 82 26.16 3.33 -14.23
C LEU A 82 26.23 2.06 -13.36
N TYR A 83 26.75 0.95 -13.89
CA TYR A 83 26.95 -0.27 -13.11
C TYR A 83 27.98 -0.06 -12.00
N THR A 84 29.06 0.62 -12.32
CA THR A 84 30.11 0.98 -11.35
C THR A 84 29.57 1.93 -10.27
N TRP A 85 28.72 2.89 -10.65
CA TRP A 85 28.02 3.76 -9.69
C TRP A 85 27.16 2.96 -8.69
N ILE A 86 26.39 1.99 -9.17
CA ILE A 86 25.55 1.16 -8.32
C ILE A 86 26.41 0.28 -7.39
N ARG A 87 27.51 -0.31 -7.90
CA ARG A 87 28.36 -1.20 -7.11
C ARG A 87 29.29 -0.48 -6.16
N TYR A 88 29.84 0.67 -6.57
CA TYR A 88 30.93 1.35 -5.88
C TYR A 88 30.79 2.88 -5.95
N SER A 89 29.66 3.41 -5.52
CA SER A 89 29.35 4.84 -5.59
C SER A 89 30.41 5.71 -4.92
N GLN A 90 30.84 5.33 -3.74
CA GLN A 90 31.83 6.07 -2.95
C GLN A 90 33.20 6.12 -3.64
N ARG A 91 33.61 5.02 -4.27
CA ARG A 91 34.84 4.97 -5.06
C ARG A 91 34.78 5.91 -6.27
N MET A 92 33.67 5.92 -7.00
CA MET A 92 33.47 6.83 -8.13
C MET A 92 33.52 8.31 -7.72
N ILE A 93 32.99 8.63 -6.52
CA ILE A 93 33.10 9.98 -5.95
C ILE A 93 34.56 10.32 -5.67
N SER A 94 35.32 9.42 -5.03
CA SER A 94 36.74 9.64 -4.69
C SER A 94 37.62 9.73 -5.92
N ASP A 95 37.30 8.97 -6.96
CA ASP A 95 38.02 8.98 -8.24
C ASP A 95 37.67 10.21 -9.11
N GLY A 96 36.71 11.03 -8.65
CA GLY A 96 36.38 12.29 -9.30
C GLY A 96 35.53 12.16 -10.56
N HIS A 97 34.74 11.07 -10.72
CA HIS A 97 33.87 10.93 -11.86
C HIS A 97 32.84 12.09 -11.91
N PRO A 98 32.68 12.80 -13.06
CA PRO A 98 31.88 14.04 -13.10
C PRO A 98 30.47 13.89 -12.57
N ARG A 99 29.76 12.86 -13.01
CA ARG A 99 28.38 12.60 -12.59
C ARG A 99 28.28 12.19 -11.11
N ALA A 100 29.18 11.37 -10.63
CA ALA A 100 29.23 10.93 -9.24
C ALA A 100 29.49 12.11 -8.30
N THR A 101 30.43 12.99 -8.67
CA THR A 101 30.76 14.19 -7.89
C THR A 101 29.62 15.20 -7.87
N GLU A 102 28.90 15.37 -8.99
CA GLU A 102 27.70 16.20 -9.08
C GLU A 102 26.60 15.69 -8.13
N LEU A 103 26.30 14.39 -8.18
CA LEU A 103 25.32 13.75 -7.30
C LEU A 103 25.70 13.92 -5.82
N TRP A 104 26.96 13.66 -5.48
CA TRP A 104 27.47 13.90 -4.13
C TRP A 104 27.35 15.37 -3.71
N GLY A 105 27.66 16.30 -4.60
CA GLY A 105 27.53 17.73 -4.34
C GLY A 105 26.10 18.15 -3.96
N THR A 106 25.13 17.50 -4.56
CA THR A 106 23.68 17.78 -4.35
C THR A 106 23.13 17.09 -3.13
N TRP A 107 23.57 15.85 -2.83
CA TRP A 107 22.94 14.98 -1.83
C TRP A 107 23.72 14.78 -0.54
N LYS A 108 24.87 15.42 -0.40
CA LYS A 108 25.66 15.34 0.85
C LYS A 108 24.87 15.90 2.06
N PRO A 109 24.95 15.27 3.25
CA PRO A 109 25.88 14.20 3.62
C PRO A 109 25.46 12.78 3.26
N THR A 110 24.29 12.60 2.62
CA THR A 110 23.76 11.28 2.27
C THR A 110 24.57 10.63 1.18
N VAL A 111 25.15 9.47 1.45
CA VAL A 111 25.95 8.69 0.50
C VAL A 111 25.17 7.44 0.09
N MET A 112 25.16 7.12 -1.19
CA MET A 112 24.60 5.86 -1.68
C MET A 112 25.46 4.68 -1.22
N ASN A 113 24.82 3.63 -0.70
CA ASN A 113 25.50 2.39 -0.30
C ASN A 113 26.17 1.70 -1.50
N ASN A 114 27.21 0.92 -1.24
CA ASN A 114 27.83 0.06 -2.22
C ASN A 114 27.14 -1.30 -2.30
N PHE A 115 26.97 -1.82 -3.54
CA PHE A 115 26.38 -3.13 -3.79
C PHE A 115 27.30 -4.02 -4.63
N PRO A 116 28.49 -4.40 -4.11
CA PRO A 116 29.56 -5.02 -4.89
C PRO A 116 29.20 -6.37 -5.50
N ASN A 117 28.24 -7.07 -4.92
CA ASN A 117 27.88 -8.43 -5.31
C ASN A 117 26.80 -8.50 -6.41
N LEU A 118 26.27 -7.36 -6.87
CA LEU A 118 25.27 -7.35 -7.93
C LEU A 118 25.91 -7.68 -9.28
N THR A 119 25.34 -8.64 -9.97
CA THR A 119 25.70 -8.97 -11.36
C THR A 119 25.15 -7.92 -12.34
N ASP A 120 25.69 -7.88 -13.56
CA ASP A 120 25.18 -6.98 -14.60
C ASP A 120 23.71 -7.27 -14.93
N GLN A 121 23.31 -8.54 -14.94
CA GLN A 121 21.93 -8.95 -15.19
C GLN A 121 20.98 -8.49 -14.08
N GLU A 122 21.38 -8.58 -12.82
CA GLU A 122 20.59 -8.09 -11.70
C GLU A 122 20.42 -6.56 -11.74
N ILE A 123 21.48 -5.84 -12.11
CA ILE A 123 21.42 -4.38 -12.30
C ILE A 123 20.45 -4.03 -13.44
N GLU A 124 20.53 -4.74 -14.59
CA GLU A 124 19.61 -4.54 -15.70
C GLU A 124 18.16 -4.83 -15.32
N ASN A 125 17.92 -5.89 -14.57
CA ASN A 125 16.59 -6.21 -14.06
C ASN A 125 16.03 -5.08 -13.18
N VAL A 126 16.86 -4.53 -12.27
CA VAL A 126 16.47 -3.39 -11.42
C VAL A 126 16.21 -2.14 -12.26
N LEU A 127 17.09 -1.82 -13.20
CA LEU A 127 16.95 -0.63 -14.07
C LEU A 127 15.70 -0.71 -14.94
N ALA A 128 15.39 -1.90 -15.47
CA ALA A 128 14.17 -2.12 -16.25
C ALA A 128 12.91 -2.03 -15.38
N TYR A 129 12.94 -2.56 -14.15
CA TYR A 129 11.86 -2.39 -13.19
C TYR A 129 11.63 -0.91 -12.86
N ILE A 130 12.69 -0.14 -12.55
CA ILE A 130 12.62 1.30 -12.28
C ILE A 130 11.97 2.03 -13.46
N GLN A 131 12.41 1.74 -14.68
CA GLN A 131 11.86 2.35 -15.89
C GLN A 131 10.39 1.97 -16.10
N GLY A 132 10.05 0.70 -15.94
CA GLY A 132 8.68 0.22 -16.07
C GLY A 132 7.70 0.89 -15.09
N VAL A 133 8.12 1.07 -13.84
CA VAL A 133 7.32 1.79 -12.84
C VAL A 133 7.20 3.27 -13.18
N TYR A 134 8.30 3.92 -13.59
CA TYR A 134 8.33 5.33 -13.96
C TYR A 134 7.42 5.66 -15.13
N GLU A 135 7.42 4.81 -16.16
CA GLU A 135 6.59 4.93 -17.36
C GLU A 135 5.17 4.40 -17.19
N GLY A 136 4.88 3.68 -16.10
CA GLY A 136 3.58 3.07 -15.85
C GLY A 136 3.32 1.82 -16.71
N THR A 137 4.36 1.18 -17.22
CA THR A 137 4.28 -0.06 -18.00
C THR A 137 4.40 -1.33 -17.13
N TYR A 138 4.75 -1.18 -15.85
CA TYR A 138 4.78 -2.24 -14.86
C TYR A 138 3.69 -2.02 -13.81
N PRO A 139 2.89 -3.06 -13.41
CA PRO A 139 2.91 -4.43 -13.93
C PRO A 139 2.39 -4.54 -15.37
N PRO A 140 2.91 -5.49 -16.17
CA PRO A 140 2.45 -5.68 -17.52
C PRO A 140 0.96 -6.02 -17.51
N LYS A 141 0.14 -5.28 -18.27
CA LYS A 141 -1.29 -5.58 -18.41
C LYS A 141 -1.45 -6.91 -19.11
N ALA A 142 -1.91 -7.93 -18.39
CA ALA A 142 -2.30 -9.20 -18.97
C ALA A 142 -3.42 -8.96 -19.99
N ALA A 143 -3.22 -9.43 -21.22
CA ALA A 143 -4.24 -9.40 -22.25
C ALA A 143 -5.34 -10.44 -21.92
N GLY A 144 -6.50 -9.95 -21.51
CA GLY A 144 -7.76 -10.70 -21.50
C GLY A 144 -8.01 -11.61 -20.30
N GLU A 145 -8.52 -10.98 -19.23
CA GLU A 145 -9.57 -11.57 -18.40
C GLU A 145 -10.19 -10.43 -17.59
N GLU A 146 -11.43 -10.07 -17.92
CA GLU A 146 -12.26 -9.24 -17.05
C GLU A 146 -12.67 -10.08 -15.82
N VAL A 147 -11.85 -10.06 -14.80
CA VAL A 147 -12.31 -10.40 -13.45
C VAL A 147 -12.69 -9.09 -12.80
N ALA A 148 -13.95 -8.96 -12.42
CA ALA A 148 -14.46 -7.81 -11.69
C ALA A 148 -13.60 -7.62 -10.43
N ALA A 149 -12.65 -6.70 -10.50
CA ALA A 149 -11.86 -6.28 -9.37
C ALA A 149 -12.79 -5.56 -8.41
N VAL A 150 -12.95 -6.12 -7.23
CA VAL A 150 -13.46 -5.38 -6.08
C VAL A 150 -12.43 -4.30 -5.80
N ASP A 151 -12.81 -3.08 -6.08
CA ASP A 151 -12.01 -1.88 -5.88
C ASP A 151 -11.72 -1.70 -4.39
N VAL A 152 -10.55 -2.15 -3.97
CA VAL A 152 -10.00 -1.85 -2.64
C VAL A 152 -9.23 -0.54 -2.79
N GLY A 153 -9.88 0.55 -2.38
CA GLY A 153 -9.31 1.89 -2.40
C GLY A 153 -7.98 1.98 -1.66
N THR A 154 -6.91 1.86 -2.40
CA THR A 154 -5.61 2.40 -2.01
C THR A 154 -5.54 3.84 -2.53
N GLU A 155 -4.98 4.74 -1.74
CA GLU A 155 -4.87 6.19 -2.01
C GLU A 155 -4.03 6.57 -3.28
N GLU A 156 -4.05 5.76 -4.33
CA GLU A 156 -3.45 6.10 -5.64
C GLU A 156 -4.46 6.70 -6.65
N ASP A 157 -5.71 6.91 -6.24
CA ASP A 157 -6.74 7.42 -7.16
C ASP A 157 -6.85 8.95 -7.24
N SER A 158 -5.94 9.68 -6.58
CA SER A 158 -5.94 11.15 -6.67
C SER A 158 -5.53 11.66 -8.06
N SER A 159 -4.70 10.92 -8.78
CA SER A 159 -4.22 11.33 -10.11
C SER A 159 -5.31 11.23 -11.18
N ASN A 160 -6.07 10.13 -11.19
CA ASN A 160 -7.16 9.96 -12.15
C ASN A 160 -8.36 10.84 -11.79
N THR A 161 -8.68 10.99 -10.51
CA THR A 161 -9.74 11.91 -10.04
C THR A 161 -9.41 13.34 -10.41
N PHE A 162 -8.16 13.78 -10.24
CA PHE A 162 -7.70 15.10 -10.69
C PHE A 162 -7.81 15.25 -12.20
N LEU A 163 -7.44 14.24 -12.98
CA LEU A 163 -7.56 14.22 -14.43
C LEU A 163 -9.03 14.28 -14.87
N PHE A 164 -9.93 13.53 -14.25
CA PHE A 164 -11.37 13.59 -14.54
C PHE A 164 -12.00 14.92 -14.14
N ILE A 165 -11.60 15.50 -13.00
CA ILE A 165 -12.05 16.82 -12.57
C ILE A 165 -11.55 17.88 -13.55
N THR A 166 -10.28 17.84 -13.97
CA THR A 166 -9.73 18.81 -14.93
C THR A 166 -10.38 18.65 -16.31
N LEU A 167 -10.60 17.43 -16.78
CA LEU A 167 -11.31 17.16 -18.02
C LEU A 167 -12.76 17.67 -17.96
N ALA A 168 -13.47 17.39 -16.87
CA ALA A 168 -14.83 17.87 -16.66
C ALA A 168 -14.87 19.41 -16.62
N LEU A 169 -13.89 20.05 -15.98
CA LEU A 169 -13.76 21.51 -15.95
C LEU A 169 -13.50 22.09 -17.35
N ILE A 170 -12.62 21.48 -18.12
CA ILE A 170 -12.33 21.87 -19.51
C ILE A 170 -13.59 21.73 -20.37
N LEU A 171 -14.30 20.61 -20.30
CA LEU A 171 -15.54 20.38 -21.02
C LEU A 171 -16.64 21.38 -20.62
N PHE A 172 -16.72 21.70 -19.33
CA PHE A 172 -17.64 22.72 -18.82
C PHE A 172 -17.33 24.10 -19.37
N ILE A 173 -16.05 24.54 -19.36
CA ILE A 173 -15.59 25.79 -19.92
C ILE A 173 -15.89 25.84 -21.44
N LEU A 174 -15.59 24.76 -22.16
CA LEU A 174 -15.84 24.63 -23.60
C LEU A 174 -17.34 24.75 -23.91
N SER A 175 -18.20 24.07 -23.16
CA SER A 175 -19.65 24.15 -23.29
C SER A 175 -20.17 25.54 -23.01
N PHE A 176 -19.61 26.23 -22.02
CA PHE A 176 -19.95 27.62 -21.71
C PHE A 176 -19.55 28.58 -22.83
N VAL A 177 -18.35 28.41 -23.40
CA VAL A 177 -17.87 29.21 -24.54
C VAL A 177 -18.76 28.98 -25.77
N LEU A 178 -19.09 27.74 -26.08
CA LEU A 178 -20.00 27.40 -27.19
C LEU A 178 -21.40 28.00 -27.00
N ALA A 179 -21.95 27.89 -25.80
CA ALA A 179 -23.24 28.50 -25.48
C ALA A 179 -23.20 30.05 -25.64
N ARG A 180 -22.07 30.67 -25.29
CA ARG A 180 -21.85 32.12 -25.51
C ARG A 180 -21.80 32.45 -26.98
N ILE A 181 -21.05 31.72 -27.80
CA ILE A 181 -20.95 31.92 -29.25
C ILE A 181 -22.34 31.81 -29.89
N ILE A 182 -23.09 30.76 -29.57
CA ILE A 182 -24.47 30.56 -30.07
C ILE A 182 -25.37 31.73 -29.64
N GLY A 183 -25.29 32.17 -28.39
CA GLY A 183 -26.05 33.30 -27.87
C GLY A 183 -25.75 34.61 -28.60
N VAL A 184 -24.47 34.89 -28.89
CA VAL A 184 -24.03 36.07 -29.64
C VAL A 184 -24.48 36.00 -31.10
N LEU A 185 -24.31 34.83 -31.75
CA LEU A 185 -24.76 34.63 -33.14
C LEU A 185 -26.27 34.81 -33.29
N ASN A 186 -27.05 34.25 -32.37
CA ASN A 186 -28.52 34.45 -32.35
C ASN A 186 -28.92 35.92 -32.10
N ALA A 187 -28.19 36.63 -31.26
CA ALA A 187 -28.44 38.04 -31.02
C ALA A 187 -28.13 38.88 -32.26
N ILE A 188 -27.02 38.61 -32.95
CA ILE A 188 -26.67 39.28 -34.23
C ILE A 188 -27.67 38.96 -35.32
N ALA A 189 -28.12 37.72 -35.45
CA ALA A 189 -29.10 37.27 -36.44
C ALA A 189 -30.45 38.02 -36.23
N ARG A 190 -30.91 38.15 -34.99
CA ARG A 190 -32.14 38.88 -34.64
C ARG A 190 -32.00 40.38 -34.91
N ALA A 191 -30.90 40.99 -34.49
CA ALA A 191 -30.64 42.41 -34.71
C ALA A 191 -30.58 42.74 -36.20
N LYS A 192 -30.02 41.86 -37.03
CA LYS A 192 -29.98 42.01 -38.49
C LYS A 192 -31.38 41.88 -39.09
N ALA A 193 -32.24 41.02 -38.56
CA ALA A 193 -33.63 40.85 -39.05
C ALA A 193 -34.51 42.02 -38.63
N GLU A 194 -34.26 42.63 -37.48
CA GLU A 194 -35.05 43.76 -36.93
C GLU A 194 -34.47 45.15 -37.24
N GLY A 195 -33.31 45.21 -37.91
CA GLY A 195 -32.62 46.47 -38.23
C GLY A 195 -32.06 47.20 -37.00
N THR A 196 -31.84 46.52 -35.91
CA THR A 196 -31.38 47.09 -34.64
C THR A 196 -29.93 46.69 -34.33
N VAL A 197 -29.27 47.39 -33.40
CA VAL A 197 -27.89 47.06 -32.97
C VAL A 197 -27.93 45.95 -31.90
N ALA A 198 -27.17 44.87 -32.11
CA ALA A 198 -27.11 43.78 -31.17
C ALA A 198 -26.51 44.22 -29.81
N PRO A 199 -27.19 44.01 -28.67
CA PRO A 199 -26.67 44.40 -27.37
C PRO A 199 -25.48 43.52 -26.97
N SER A 200 -24.31 44.11 -26.71
CA SER A 200 -23.15 43.41 -26.17
C SER A 200 -23.30 43.21 -24.65
N ARG A 201 -23.46 41.99 -24.20
CA ARG A 201 -23.47 41.69 -22.77
C ARG A 201 -22.05 41.49 -22.25
N SER A 202 -21.68 42.21 -21.19
CA SER A 202 -20.42 42.03 -20.48
C SER A 202 -20.34 40.62 -19.87
N ILE A 203 -19.12 40.08 -19.77
CA ILE A 203 -18.86 38.78 -19.10
C ILE A 203 -19.45 38.79 -17.69
N TRP A 204 -19.32 39.87 -16.96
CA TRP A 204 -19.90 40.04 -15.62
C TRP A 204 -21.43 39.90 -15.61
N GLN A 205 -22.12 40.45 -16.58
CA GLN A 205 -23.59 40.31 -16.68
C GLN A 205 -24.03 38.89 -16.99
N VAL A 206 -23.16 38.06 -17.61
CA VAL A 206 -23.46 36.68 -17.87
C VAL A 206 -23.17 35.83 -16.62
N LEU A 207 -22.02 36.06 -15.97
CA LEU A 207 -21.66 35.36 -14.72
C LEU A 207 -22.64 35.64 -13.58
N THR A 208 -23.15 36.86 -13.49
CA THR A 208 -24.14 37.25 -12.47
C THR A 208 -25.59 37.01 -12.93
N SER A 209 -25.80 36.38 -14.08
CA SER A 209 -27.16 36.03 -14.52
C SER A 209 -27.79 35.02 -13.58
N LYS A 210 -29.10 35.15 -13.31
CA LYS A 210 -29.84 34.25 -12.41
C LYS A 210 -29.65 32.75 -12.75
N SER A 211 -29.54 32.42 -14.03
CA SER A 211 -29.35 31.04 -14.50
C SER A 211 -27.94 30.50 -14.16
N VAL A 212 -26.88 31.31 -14.34
CA VAL A 212 -25.50 30.88 -14.02
C VAL A 212 -25.31 30.81 -12.51
N VAL A 213 -25.77 31.81 -11.77
CA VAL A 213 -25.72 31.81 -10.31
C VAL A 213 -26.51 30.62 -9.74
N GLY A 214 -27.71 30.35 -10.28
CA GLY A 214 -28.51 29.18 -9.88
C GLY A 214 -27.80 27.86 -10.14
N LEU A 215 -27.15 27.72 -11.29
CA LEU A 215 -26.36 26.54 -11.63
C LEU A 215 -25.15 26.34 -10.68
N LEU A 216 -24.44 27.44 -10.38
CA LEU A 216 -23.30 27.40 -9.45
C LEU A 216 -23.74 27.02 -8.03
N ILE A 217 -24.85 27.60 -7.55
CA ILE A 217 -25.42 27.24 -6.24
C ILE A 217 -25.85 25.77 -6.25
N PHE A 218 -26.51 25.30 -7.32
CA PHE A 218 -26.91 23.90 -7.44
C PHE A 218 -25.70 22.95 -7.41
N ALA A 219 -24.65 23.25 -8.19
CA ALA A 219 -23.40 22.48 -8.19
C ALA A 219 -22.74 22.46 -6.80
N LEU A 220 -22.70 23.60 -6.10
CA LEU A 220 -22.16 23.69 -4.76
C LEU A 220 -22.97 22.85 -3.75
N VAL A 221 -24.29 22.88 -3.86
CA VAL A 221 -25.16 22.04 -2.99
C VAL A 221 -24.96 20.57 -3.26
N VAL A 222 -24.85 20.17 -4.54
CA VAL A 222 -24.61 18.75 -4.91
C VAL A 222 -23.25 18.28 -4.42
N VAL A 223 -22.18 19.03 -4.70
CA VAL A 223 -20.82 18.68 -4.28
C VAL A 223 -20.70 18.73 -2.75
N GLY A 224 -21.23 19.79 -2.12
CA GLY A 224 -21.22 19.92 -0.66
C GLY A 224 -22.03 18.81 0.02
N GLY A 225 -23.19 18.46 -0.54
CA GLY A 225 -24.00 17.34 -0.06
C GLY A 225 -23.27 15.99 -0.18
N TYR A 226 -22.68 15.72 -1.34
CA TYR A 226 -21.91 14.52 -1.59
C TYR A 226 -20.71 14.38 -0.63
N THR A 227 -19.90 15.43 -0.50
CA THR A 227 -18.75 15.42 0.41
C THR A 227 -19.16 15.26 1.88
N THR A 228 -20.23 15.96 2.29
CA THR A 228 -20.75 15.85 3.67
C THR A 228 -21.24 14.45 3.98
N VAL A 229 -22.01 13.83 3.07
CA VAL A 229 -22.50 12.47 3.23
C VAL A 229 -21.36 11.46 3.30
N ASN A 230 -20.40 11.55 2.37
CA ASN A 230 -19.23 10.66 2.37
C ASN A 230 -18.40 10.81 3.65
N ASN A 231 -18.11 12.03 4.08
CA ASN A 231 -17.38 12.27 5.32
C ASN A 231 -18.15 11.75 6.54
N ALA A 232 -19.47 11.90 6.57
CA ALA A 232 -20.29 11.36 7.63
C ALA A 232 -20.32 9.82 7.65
N ILE A 233 -20.37 9.17 6.47
CA ILE A 233 -20.30 7.71 6.35
C ILE A 233 -18.94 7.19 6.80
N ASN A 234 -17.86 7.90 6.50
CA ASN A 234 -16.50 7.51 6.84
C ASN A 234 -16.07 7.96 8.24
N LEU A 235 -16.90 8.71 8.96
CA LEU A 235 -16.59 9.15 10.30
C LEU A 235 -16.35 7.97 11.25
N GLY A 236 -15.18 7.92 11.86
CA GLY A 236 -14.75 6.84 12.78
C GLY A 236 -14.31 5.55 12.08
N ARG A 237 -14.28 5.47 10.75
CA ARG A 237 -13.69 4.34 10.03
C ARG A 237 -12.18 4.53 9.94
N GLN A 238 -11.45 3.44 10.20
CA GLN A 238 -9.99 3.43 10.18
C GLN A 238 -9.44 2.54 9.03
N GLN A 239 -10.23 2.34 7.98
CA GLN A 239 -9.78 1.59 6.80
C GLN A 239 -8.54 2.26 6.20
N GLY A 240 -7.51 1.47 5.88
CA GLY A 240 -6.24 1.99 5.39
C GLY A 240 -5.27 2.48 6.50
N TYR A 241 -5.68 2.44 7.78
CA TYR A 241 -4.81 2.84 8.89
C TYR A 241 -3.62 1.87 8.99
N ALA A 242 -2.41 2.41 8.81
CA ALA A 242 -1.14 1.69 8.80
C ALA A 242 -0.10 2.45 9.64
N PRO A 243 -0.17 2.37 10.97
CA PRO A 243 0.75 3.08 11.84
C PRO A 243 2.16 2.49 11.77
N GLN A 244 3.16 3.32 12.09
CA GLN A 244 4.50 2.81 12.32
C GLN A 244 4.51 1.90 13.55
N GLN A 245 5.24 0.79 13.43
CA GLN A 245 5.39 -0.20 14.49
C GLN A 245 6.78 -0.13 15.11
N PRO A 246 6.97 -0.52 16.37
CA PRO A 246 8.29 -0.54 17.02
C PRO A 246 9.30 -1.38 16.24
N ILE A 247 8.84 -2.45 15.60
CA ILE A 247 9.64 -3.33 14.75
C ILE A 247 9.05 -3.34 13.35
N LYS A 248 9.88 -3.17 12.34
CA LYS A 248 9.50 -3.27 10.93
C LYS A 248 9.32 -4.76 10.54
N PHE A 249 8.23 -5.35 11.02
CA PHE A 249 7.90 -6.74 10.69
C PHE A 249 7.21 -6.80 9.32
N SER A 250 7.73 -7.64 8.42
CA SER A 250 7.16 -7.83 7.08
C SER A 250 6.35 -9.11 6.99
N HIS A 251 5.04 -9.00 6.81
CA HIS A 251 4.18 -10.15 6.50
C HIS A 251 4.48 -10.68 5.09
N GLU A 252 4.83 -9.81 4.13
CA GLU A 252 5.26 -10.19 2.78
C GLU A 252 6.43 -11.20 2.83
N THR A 253 7.40 -11.01 3.73
CA THR A 253 8.51 -11.95 3.88
C THR A 253 8.08 -13.25 4.54
N HIS A 254 7.36 -13.19 5.67
CA HIS A 254 7.03 -14.39 6.45
C HIS A 254 5.90 -15.21 5.85
N ALA A 255 4.74 -14.59 5.61
CA ALA A 255 3.58 -15.27 5.05
C ALA A 255 3.64 -15.36 3.52
N GLY A 256 4.09 -14.29 2.85
CA GLY A 256 4.17 -14.23 1.39
C GLY A 256 5.28 -15.10 0.80
N LEU A 257 6.53 -14.85 1.18
CA LEU A 257 7.69 -15.56 0.63
C LEU A 257 7.89 -16.94 1.27
N HIS A 258 7.90 -17.01 2.60
CA HIS A 258 8.20 -18.25 3.33
C HIS A 258 6.96 -19.11 3.59
N LYS A 259 5.75 -18.65 3.24
CA LYS A 259 4.48 -19.39 3.39
C LYS A 259 4.22 -19.88 4.80
N ILE A 260 4.66 -19.11 5.80
CA ILE A 260 4.37 -19.41 7.20
C ILE A 260 2.88 -19.15 7.44
N ASP A 261 2.15 -20.15 7.94
CA ASP A 261 0.72 -20.06 8.21
C ASP A 261 0.41 -18.97 9.26
N CYS A 262 -0.67 -18.23 9.04
CA CYS A 262 -1.10 -17.15 9.93
C CYS A 262 -1.27 -17.63 11.38
N GLN A 263 -1.83 -18.82 11.56
CA GLN A 263 -2.12 -19.41 12.86
C GLN A 263 -0.86 -19.92 13.58
N TYR A 264 0.28 -20.03 12.92
CA TYR A 264 1.54 -20.34 13.59
C TYR A 264 1.93 -19.22 14.57
N CYS A 265 1.77 -17.98 14.14
CA CYS A 265 2.07 -16.80 14.97
C CYS A 265 0.81 -16.30 15.71
N HIS A 266 -0.35 -16.32 15.08
CA HIS A 266 -1.63 -15.82 15.60
C HIS A 266 -2.54 -16.96 16.06
N ASP A 267 -2.01 -17.93 16.80
CA ASP A 267 -2.74 -19.12 17.27
C ASP A 267 -3.98 -18.78 18.11
N GLY A 268 -3.99 -17.65 18.80
CA GLY A 268 -5.15 -17.15 19.54
C GLY A 268 -6.39 -16.95 18.66
N ALA A 269 -6.24 -16.69 17.36
CA ALA A 269 -7.36 -16.48 16.45
C ALA A 269 -8.28 -17.71 16.33
N ARG A 270 -7.76 -18.92 16.41
CA ARG A 270 -8.56 -20.15 16.34
C ARG A 270 -9.08 -20.64 17.69
N ARG A 271 -8.54 -20.16 18.81
CA ARG A 271 -8.84 -20.70 20.15
C ARG A 271 -9.47 -19.70 21.11
N SER A 272 -9.47 -18.42 20.79
CA SER A 272 -9.85 -17.35 21.72
C SER A 272 -10.72 -16.27 21.05
N LYS A 273 -11.33 -15.46 21.89
CA LYS A 273 -12.01 -14.24 21.47
C LYS A 273 -11.05 -13.28 20.76
N HIS A 274 -9.84 -13.18 21.27
CA HIS A 274 -8.82 -12.25 20.77
C HIS A 274 -7.76 -13.00 19.97
N SER A 275 -7.44 -12.50 18.79
CA SER A 275 -6.19 -12.83 18.13
C SER A 275 -5.11 -11.97 18.77
N VAL A 276 -4.13 -12.62 19.37
CA VAL A 276 -3.01 -11.94 20.02
C VAL A 276 -1.87 -11.74 19.04
N ILE A 277 -1.13 -10.64 19.21
CA ILE A 277 0.19 -10.50 18.61
C ILE A 277 1.11 -11.49 19.36
N PRO A 278 1.91 -12.33 18.65
CA PRO A 278 2.75 -13.31 19.30
C PRO A 278 3.79 -12.64 20.20
N ALA A 279 4.07 -13.27 21.33
CA ALA A 279 5.18 -12.85 22.18
C ALA A 279 6.53 -13.05 21.45
N ALA A 280 7.52 -12.25 21.78
CA ALA A 280 8.83 -12.26 21.11
C ALA A 280 9.53 -13.64 21.11
N ASN A 281 9.24 -14.50 22.11
CA ASN A 281 9.74 -15.89 22.14
C ASN A 281 9.24 -16.74 20.95
N THR A 282 8.08 -16.45 20.36
CA THR A 282 7.63 -17.12 19.13
C THR A 282 8.56 -16.80 17.96
N CYS A 283 9.02 -15.55 17.85
CA CYS A 283 10.00 -15.14 16.86
C CYS A 283 11.30 -15.93 17.01
N MET A 284 11.71 -16.20 18.24
CA MET A 284 12.93 -16.91 18.57
C MET A 284 12.93 -18.40 18.21
N ASN A 285 11.78 -18.99 17.88
CA ASN A 285 11.76 -20.36 17.34
C ASN A 285 12.61 -20.49 16.06
N CYS A 286 12.67 -19.42 15.25
CA CYS A 286 13.48 -19.33 14.03
C CYS A 286 14.69 -18.41 14.21
N HIS A 287 14.52 -17.26 14.89
CA HIS A 287 15.52 -16.21 14.94
C HIS A 287 16.66 -16.44 15.94
N ARG A 288 16.64 -17.52 16.69
CA ARG A 288 17.84 -18.04 17.36
C ARG A 288 18.90 -18.50 16.35
N ALA A 289 18.46 -19.08 15.22
CA ALA A 289 19.35 -19.53 14.14
C ALA A 289 19.49 -18.47 13.03
N ILE A 290 18.44 -17.72 12.73
CA ILE A 290 18.41 -16.70 11.69
C ILE A 290 18.56 -15.33 12.36
N LYS A 291 19.80 -14.89 12.54
CA LYS A 291 20.13 -13.65 13.27
C LYS A 291 20.18 -12.41 12.40
N LYS A 292 20.06 -12.57 11.08
CA LYS A 292 20.09 -11.50 10.10
C LYS A 292 18.92 -11.65 9.13
N GLY A 293 18.11 -10.60 9.00
CA GLY A 293 17.01 -10.54 8.05
C GLY A 293 17.51 -10.14 6.66
N SER A 294 16.88 -10.69 5.62
CA SER A 294 17.21 -10.35 4.23
C SER A 294 16.92 -8.90 3.88
N LYS A 295 15.96 -8.27 4.55
CA LYS A 295 15.47 -6.93 4.21
C LYS A 295 16.05 -5.82 5.10
N TYR A 296 16.10 -6.04 6.39
CA TYR A 296 16.50 -5.03 7.38
C TYR A 296 17.80 -5.40 8.13
N GLY A 297 18.54 -6.39 7.62
CA GLY A 297 19.79 -6.81 8.25
C GLY A 297 19.59 -7.31 9.67
N THR A 298 20.46 -6.86 10.57
CA THR A 298 20.44 -7.23 11.99
C THR A 298 19.59 -6.32 12.86
N GLN A 299 19.31 -5.09 12.41
CA GLN A 299 18.74 -4.02 13.23
C GLN A 299 17.39 -4.39 13.85
N GLU A 300 16.43 -4.84 13.03
CA GLU A 300 15.08 -5.16 13.53
C GLU A 300 15.07 -6.43 14.40
N LEU A 301 15.96 -7.38 14.11
CA LEU A 301 16.13 -8.57 14.94
C LEU A 301 16.81 -8.26 16.27
N THR A 302 17.73 -7.31 16.30
CA THR A 302 18.33 -6.86 17.56
C THR A 302 17.29 -6.25 18.50
N LYS A 303 16.26 -5.59 17.98
CA LYS A 303 15.11 -5.11 18.80
C LYS A 303 14.39 -6.31 19.46
N VAL A 304 14.19 -7.41 18.73
CA VAL A 304 13.61 -8.64 19.29
C VAL A 304 14.52 -9.22 20.37
N PHE A 305 15.81 -9.35 20.10
CA PHE A 305 16.78 -9.88 21.06
C PHE A 305 16.83 -9.03 22.32
N ALA A 306 16.90 -7.70 22.18
CA ALA A 306 16.91 -6.77 23.28
C ALA A 306 15.63 -6.78 24.10
N SER A 307 14.48 -7.04 23.49
CA SER A 307 13.21 -7.12 24.22
C SER A 307 13.11 -8.30 25.18
N ILE A 308 13.82 -9.40 24.90
CA ILE A 308 13.71 -10.67 25.68
C ILE A 308 15.04 -11.09 26.33
N GLY A 309 16.09 -10.31 26.22
CA GLY A 309 17.38 -10.62 26.83
C GLY A 309 18.10 -11.80 26.19
N TYR A 310 18.04 -11.95 24.88
CA TYR A 310 18.81 -12.96 24.16
C TYR A 310 20.13 -12.40 23.65
N ASP A 311 21.24 -13.01 24.07
CA ASP A 311 22.58 -12.65 23.59
C ASP A 311 22.88 -13.41 22.28
N PRO A 312 22.89 -12.71 21.13
CA PRO A 312 23.10 -13.37 19.83
C PRO A 312 24.56 -13.75 19.57
N ILE A 313 25.54 -13.27 20.37
CA ILE A 313 26.94 -13.68 20.27
C ILE A 313 27.13 -15.04 20.93
N ASN A 314 26.59 -15.19 22.13
CA ASN A 314 26.80 -16.40 22.96
C ASN A 314 25.68 -17.44 22.81
N ASP A 315 24.63 -17.17 22.03
CA ASP A 315 23.46 -18.04 21.82
C ASP A 315 22.71 -18.42 23.10
N THR A 316 22.66 -17.51 24.08
CA THR A 316 22.04 -17.75 25.39
C THR A 316 21.10 -16.64 25.80
N TYR A 317 20.14 -16.96 26.67
CA TYR A 317 19.38 -15.92 27.39
C TYR A 317 20.21 -15.40 28.55
N ILE A 318 20.15 -14.10 28.77
CA ILE A 318 20.87 -13.42 29.85
C ILE A 318 20.10 -13.62 31.14
N GLU A 319 20.78 -14.10 32.18
CA GLU A 319 20.21 -14.23 33.53
C GLU A 319 19.97 -12.84 34.14
N ASP A 320 18.90 -12.67 34.87
CA ASP A 320 18.52 -11.44 35.58
C ASP A 320 18.42 -10.20 34.65
N TYR A 321 18.11 -10.44 33.35
CA TYR A 321 18.08 -9.40 32.30
C TYR A 321 17.15 -8.22 32.63
N GLU A 322 16.01 -8.48 33.26
CA GLU A 322 15.03 -7.46 33.62
C GLU A 322 15.53 -6.52 34.74
N GLU A 323 16.56 -6.92 35.47
CA GLU A 323 17.18 -6.13 36.54
C GLU A 323 18.36 -5.28 36.04
N MET A 324 18.79 -5.48 34.78
CA MET A 324 19.92 -4.76 34.18
C MET A 324 19.55 -3.31 33.82
N SER A 325 20.53 -2.42 33.98
CA SER A 325 20.41 -1.05 33.49
C SER A 325 20.48 -0.98 31.97
N ASN A 326 19.92 0.09 31.37
CA ASN A 326 19.99 0.30 29.94
C ASN A 326 21.44 0.41 29.43
N GLU A 327 22.39 0.88 30.24
CA GLU A 327 23.81 0.96 29.91
C GLU A 327 24.46 -0.43 29.81
N GLU A 328 24.15 -1.32 30.73
CA GLU A 328 24.65 -2.72 30.71
C GLU A 328 24.08 -3.47 29.50
N ILE A 329 22.79 -3.26 29.21
CA ILE A 329 22.12 -3.81 28.05
C ILE A 329 22.74 -3.25 26.76
N ALA A 330 23.02 -1.96 26.70
CA ALA A 330 23.68 -1.30 25.57
C ALA A 330 25.03 -1.91 25.24
N ASP A 331 25.83 -2.20 26.27
CA ASP A 331 27.17 -2.78 26.10
C ASP A 331 27.13 -4.16 25.42
N ILE A 332 26.09 -4.96 25.68
CA ILE A 332 25.90 -6.27 25.05
C ILE A 332 25.54 -6.11 23.57
N TYR A 333 24.50 -5.32 23.29
CA TYR A 333 23.98 -5.24 21.90
C TYR A 333 24.84 -4.34 21.01
N LYS A 334 25.52 -3.33 21.54
CA LYS A 334 26.53 -2.58 20.80
C LYS A 334 27.69 -3.47 20.35
N LYS A 335 28.14 -4.42 21.18
CA LYS A 335 29.14 -5.42 20.77
C LYS A 335 28.65 -6.33 19.67
N TRP A 336 27.36 -6.73 19.72
CA TRP A 336 26.74 -7.51 18.66
C TRP A 336 26.68 -6.73 17.35
N ILE A 337 26.17 -5.48 17.37
CA ILE A 337 26.09 -4.63 16.20
C ILE A 337 27.47 -4.38 15.60
N GLU A 338 28.47 -4.11 16.45
CA GLU A 338 29.86 -3.95 16.06
C GLU A 338 30.43 -5.20 15.38
N ALA A 339 30.22 -6.40 15.97
CA ALA A 339 30.69 -7.65 15.39
C ALA A 339 30.11 -7.95 14.03
N GLU A 340 28.82 -7.69 13.82
CA GLU A 340 28.17 -7.88 12.53
C GLU A 340 28.59 -6.80 11.52
N TYR A 341 28.80 -5.55 11.94
CA TYR A 341 29.29 -4.48 11.07
C TYR A 341 30.70 -4.82 10.56
N VAL A 342 31.62 -5.21 11.44
CA VAL A 342 32.99 -5.60 11.11
C VAL A 342 32.99 -6.77 10.13
N LYS A 343 32.17 -7.78 10.38
CA LYS A 343 32.01 -8.95 9.52
C LYS A 343 31.42 -8.59 8.13
N ASP A 344 30.41 -7.75 8.08
CA ASP A 344 29.73 -7.37 6.85
C ASP A 344 30.62 -6.49 5.94
N ASN A 345 31.54 -5.72 6.53
CA ASN A 345 32.47 -4.85 5.82
C ASN A 345 33.87 -5.45 5.66
N GLU A 346 34.06 -6.73 6.06
CA GLU A 346 35.35 -7.45 5.98
C GLU A 346 36.50 -6.68 6.66
N LEU A 347 36.22 -6.05 7.81
CA LEU A 347 37.18 -5.29 8.59
C LEU A 347 37.81 -6.19 9.68
N ASP A 348 39.02 -5.84 10.14
CA ASP A 348 39.65 -6.48 11.30
C ASP A 348 39.17 -5.83 12.61
N ILE A 349 38.89 -4.55 12.60
CA ILE A 349 38.47 -3.73 13.74
C ILE A 349 37.46 -2.69 13.25
N ILE A 350 36.51 -2.32 14.09
CA ILE A 350 35.54 -1.27 13.78
C ILE A 350 36.24 0.08 13.52
N ASP A 351 35.87 0.72 12.43
CA ASP A 351 36.32 2.07 12.06
C ASP A 351 35.44 3.17 12.69
N GLU A 352 35.73 4.44 12.43
CA GLU A 352 34.95 5.56 12.98
C GLU A 352 33.55 5.63 12.41
N GLU A 353 33.34 5.21 11.15
CA GLU A 353 32.01 5.13 10.53
C GLU A 353 31.18 4.02 11.18
N GLY A 354 31.77 2.87 11.41
CA GLY A 354 31.11 1.75 12.09
C GLY A 354 30.69 2.08 13.51
N LYS A 355 31.49 2.88 14.24
CA LYS A 355 31.10 3.36 15.59
C LYS A 355 29.86 4.24 15.53
N LEU A 356 29.77 5.12 14.53
CA LEU A 356 28.57 5.96 14.35
C LEU A 356 27.36 5.09 14.01
N VAL A 357 27.49 4.16 13.06
CA VAL A 357 26.42 3.22 12.68
C VAL A 357 25.95 2.39 13.88
N ARG A 358 26.88 1.89 14.70
CA ARG A 358 26.57 1.14 15.92
C ARG A 358 25.76 1.97 16.90
N ASP A 359 26.18 3.20 17.15
CA ASP A 359 25.54 4.08 18.12
C ASP A 359 24.18 4.57 17.60
N ASP A 360 24.05 4.93 16.32
CA ASP A 360 22.80 5.30 15.70
C ASP A 360 21.78 4.14 15.71
N GLN A 361 22.23 2.90 15.40
CA GLN A 361 21.35 1.72 15.48
C GLN A 361 20.88 1.49 16.91
N TRP A 362 21.76 1.63 17.90
CA TRP A 362 21.38 1.46 19.30
C TRP A 362 20.35 2.52 19.71
N ASP A 363 20.56 3.78 19.36
CA ASP A 363 19.63 4.87 19.67
C ASP A 363 18.26 4.64 19.03
N GLU A 364 18.21 4.10 17.78
CA GLU A 364 16.96 3.71 17.15
C GLU A 364 16.28 2.54 17.89
N ILE A 365 17.04 1.55 18.36
CA ILE A 365 16.51 0.43 19.18
C ILE A 365 15.87 0.96 20.45
N VAL A 366 16.58 1.82 21.19
CA VAL A 366 16.05 2.45 22.40
C VAL A 366 14.77 3.22 22.10
N SER A 367 14.80 4.11 21.12
CA SER A 367 13.63 4.93 20.75
C SER A 367 12.42 4.10 20.30
N SER A 368 12.66 2.92 19.75
CA SER A 368 11.60 2.02 19.27
C SER A 368 10.99 1.17 20.40
N LEU A 369 11.77 0.83 21.42
CA LEU A 369 11.35 -0.09 22.48
C LEU A 369 10.99 0.61 23.80
N THR A 370 11.28 1.91 23.93
CA THR A 370 11.00 2.70 25.12
C THR A 370 10.00 3.81 24.82
N ASN A 371 9.31 4.26 25.85
CA ASN A 371 8.40 5.42 25.81
C ASN A 371 8.22 5.97 27.23
N GLU A 372 7.30 6.94 27.43
CA GLU A 372 7.04 7.56 28.73
C GLU A 372 6.64 6.58 29.85
N GLN A 373 6.08 5.42 29.50
CA GLN A 373 5.62 4.39 30.44
C GLN A 373 6.61 3.24 30.59
N LYS A 374 7.47 3.04 29.60
CA LYS A 374 8.46 1.97 29.55
C LYS A 374 9.85 2.56 29.33
N GLU A 375 10.64 2.67 30.39
CA GLU A 375 12.00 3.25 30.35
C GLU A 375 13.08 2.25 29.90
N SER A 376 12.85 0.94 30.09
CA SER A 376 13.81 -0.12 29.73
C SER A 376 13.50 -0.71 28.36
N VAL A 377 14.55 -1.05 27.58
CA VAL A 377 14.41 -1.83 26.35
C VAL A 377 13.97 -3.27 26.62
N ALA A 378 14.25 -3.80 27.83
CA ALA A 378 13.79 -5.12 28.27
C ALA A 378 12.26 -5.17 28.39
N GLY A 379 11.70 -6.35 28.18
CA GLY A 379 10.27 -6.61 28.32
C GLY A 379 9.47 -6.53 27.03
N PRO A 380 8.13 -6.60 27.13
CA PRO A 380 7.27 -6.76 25.95
C PRO A 380 7.41 -5.64 24.93
N ILE A 381 7.33 -6.01 23.66
CA ILE A 381 7.26 -5.04 22.55
C ILE A 381 5.86 -4.46 22.52
N GLU A 382 5.76 -3.13 22.60
CA GLU A 382 4.48 -2.41 22.63
C GLU A 382 3.99 -2.10 21.21
N TRP A 383 3.38 -3.09 20.57
CA TRP A 383 2.83 -2.96 19.24
C TRP A 383 1.66 -1.98 19.20
N VAL A 384 1.63 -1.13 18.18
CA VAL A 384 0.50 -0.24 17.92
C VAL A 384 -0.67 -1.04 17.36
N ARG A 385 -1.82 -0.96 18.04
CA ARG A 385 -3.04 -1.67 17.62
C ARG A 385 -3.60 -1.08 16.33
N ILE A 386 -3.80 -1.92 15.32
CA ILE A 386 -4.30 -1.51 14.01
C ILE A 386 -5.82 -1.62 13.94
N HIS A 387 -6.37 -2.77 14.31
CA HIS A 387 -7.81 -3.04 14.23
C HIS A 387 -8.50 -2.64 15.54
N ASN A 388 -9.30 -1.58 15.48
CA ASN A 388 -10.05 -1.07 16.62
C ASN A 388 -11.55 -1.16 16.35
N MET A 389 -12.28 -1.76 17.28
CA MET A 389 -13.74 -1.71 17.34
C MET A 389 -14.17 -1.00 18.63
N PRO A 390 -15.35 -0.35 18.63
CA PRO A 390 -15.90 0.24 19.85
C PRO A 390 -16.07 -0.81 20.96
N ASP A 391 -15.89 -0.43 22.21
CA ASP A 391 -15.94 -1.35 23.36
C ASP A 391 -17.29 -2.09 23.52
N HIS A 392 -18.38 -1.47 23.04
CA HIS A 392 -19.71 -2.08 23.06
C HIS A 392 -19.93 -3.14 21.97
N VAL A 393 -18.92 -3.45 21.14
CA VAL A 393 -19.01 -4.47 20.10
C VAL A 393 -18.29 -5.73 20.54
N TYR A 394 -19.03 -6.83 20.61
CA TYR A 394 -18.48 -8.15 20.84
C TYR A 394 -18.06 -8.79 19.51
N PHE A 395 -16.82 -9.22 19.44
CA PHE A 395 -16.28 -10.01 18.33
C PHE A 395 -15.45 -11.17 18.86
N ASN A 396 -15.64 -12.36 18.30
CA ASN A 396 -14.93 -13.56 18.70
C ASN A 396 -14.25 -14.22 17.50
N HIS A 397 -12.91 -14.17 17.45
CA HIS A 397 -12.16 -14.77 16.37
C HIS A 397 -12.41 -16.28 16.24
N ALA A 398 -12.41 -17.04 17.33
CA ALA A 398 -12.58 -18.48 17.26
C ALA A 398 -13.94 -18.90 16.68
N GLN A 399 -15.00 -18.11 16.90
CA GLN A 399 -16.31 -18.38 16.29
C GLN A 399 -16.26 -18.19 14.75
N HIS A 400 -15.53 -17.18 14.27
CA HIS A 400 -15.41 -16.93 12.84
C HIS A 400 -14.42 -17.88 12.16
N VAL A 401 -13.22 -18.06 12.75
CA VAL A 401 -12.15 -18.85 12.15
C VAL A 401 -12.40 -20.35 12.29
N THR A 402 -12.77 -20.82 13.48
CA THR A 402 -12.89 -22.26 13.73
C THR A 402 -14.30 -22.77 13.42
N SER A 403 -15.33 -22.12 13.93
CA SER A 403 -16.72 -22.57 13.72
C SER A 403 -17.26 -22.12 12.36
N GLY A 404 -17.01 -20.87 11.99
CA GLY A 404 -17.46 -20.29 10.73
C GLY A 404 -16.57 -20.65 9.52
N GLN A 405 -15.36 -21.16 9.75
CA GLN A 405 -14.38 -21.47 8.71
C GLN A 405 -14.15 -20.30 7.74
N VAL A 406 -14.11 -19.09 8.34
CA VAL A 406 -13.86 -17.84 7.58
C VAL A 406 -12.35 -17.67 7.44
N GLU A 407 -11.89 -17.51 6.20
CA GLU A 407 -10.49 -17.28 5.90
C GLU A 407 -10.03 -15.90 6.41
N CYS A 408 -8.76 -15.83 6.84
CA CYS A 408 -8.18 -14.62 7.43
C CYS A 408 -8.26 -13.42 6.50
N GLU A 409 -8.04 -13.64 5.21
CA GLU A 409 -8.00 -12.63 4.16
C GLU A 409 -9.35 -11.94 3.93
N GLN A 410 -10.47 -12.60 4.25
CA GLN A 410 -11.80 -11.99 4.09
C GLN A 410 -11.99 -10.75 4.98
N CYS A 411 -11.27 -10.69 6.12
CA CYS A 411 -11.34 -9.58 7.05
C CYS A 411 -10.06 -8.73 7.04
N HIS A 412 -8.91 -9.35 6.82
CA HIS A 412 -7.60 -8.71 6.90
C HIS A 412 -7.00 -8.35 5.54
N GLY A 413 -7.62 -8.80 4.43
CA GLY A 413 -7.08 -8.64 3.08
C GLY A 413 -5.87 -9.54 2.81
N ALA A 414 -5.17 -9.31 1.72
CA ALA A 414 -3.98 -10.06 1.32
C ALA A 414 -2.77 -9.64 2.18
N VAL A 415 -2.78 -10.04 3.46
CA VAL A 415 -1.74 -9.68 4.45
C VAL A 415 -0.36 -10.16 3.99
N GLU A 416 -0.30 -11.29 3.29
CA GLU A 416 0.92 -11.86 2.72
C GLU A 416 1.56 -10.99 1.63
N GLU A 417 0.85 -9.97 1.14
CA GLU A 417 1.37 -8.98 0.21
C GLU A 417 1.72 -7.65 0.90
N MET A 418 1.45 -7.53 2.21
CA MET A 418 1.64 -6.31 2.96
C MET A 418 3.03 -6.23 3.60
N GLU A 419 3.80 -5.24 3.19
CA GLU A 419 5.03 -4.82 3.88
C GLU A 419 4.72 -4.24 5.26
N VAL A 420 3.83 -3.26 5.28
CA VAL A 420 3.29 -2.65 6.50
C VAL A 420 1.83 -3.02 6.59
N LEU A 421 1.45 -3.63 7.70
CA LEU A 421 0.08 -4.07 7.91
C LEU A 421 -0.86 -2.87 8.04
N ALA A 422 -1.91 -2.87 7.24
CA ALA A 422 -2.97 -1.86 7.25
C ALA A 422 -4.33 -2.48 7.61
N GLN A 423 -5.22 -1.69 8.20
CA GLN A 423 -6.60 -2.12 8.39
C GLN A 423 -7.31 -2.20 7.03
N TYR A 424 -7.62 -3.42 6.59
CA TYR A 424 -8.31 -3.67 5.31
C TYR A 424 -9.81 -3.43 5.41
N ALA A 425 -10.49 -4.17 6.30
CA ALA A 425 -11.93 -4.08 6.43
C ALA A 425 -12.37 -2.80 7.17
N PRO A 426 -13.50 -2.18 6.80
CA PRO A 426 -14.01 -0.99 7.47
C PRO A 426 -14.51 -1.26 8.90
N LEU A 427 -14.73 -2.53 9.26
CA LEU A 427 -15.24 -3.00 10.56
C LEU A 427 -16.52 -2.25 11.01
N SER A 428 -17.32 -1.79 10.06
CA SER A 428 -18.59 -1.12 10.32
C SER A 428 -19.72 -2.14 10.55
N MET A 429 -20.75 -1.76 11.30
CA MET A 429 -21.92 -2.60 11.53
C MET A 429 -22.53 -3.10 10.21
N GLY A 430 -22.66 -2.23 9.21
CA GLY A 430 -23.19 -2.61 7.89
C GLY A 430 -22.33 -3.66 7.17
N TRP A 431 -21.02 -3.60 7.34
CA TRP A 431 -20.11 -4.59 6.76
C TRP A 431 -20.31 -5.97 7.39
N CYS A 432 -20.40 -6.04 8.72
CA CYS A 432 -20.69 -7.29 9.43
C CYS A 432 -22.05 -7.87 9.04
N ILE A 433 -23.09 -7.03 9.01
CA ILE A 433 -24.45 -7.43 8.62
C ILE A 433 -24.51 -7.99 7.21
N ASN A 434 -23.84 -7.33 6.25
CA ASN A 434 -23.81 -7.80 4.87
C ASN A 434 -23.12 -9.16 4.73
N CYS A 435 -22.03 -9.38 5.47
CA CYS A 435 -21.38 -10.68 5.53
C CYS A 435 -22.32 -11.76 6.09
N HIS A 436 -22.95 -11.52 7.24
CA HIS A 436 -23.85 -12.47 7.89
C HIS A 436 -25.09 -12.82 7.04
N ARG A 437 -25.57 -11.89 6.22
CA ARG A 437 -26.68 -12.15 5.28
C ARG A 437 -26.30 -13.08 4.13
N GLN A 438 -25.03 -13.11 3.76
CA GLN A 438 -24.58 -13.85 2.59
C GLN A 438 -23.81 -15.13 2.95
N SER A 439 -23.19 -15.15 4.13
CA SER A 439 -22.35 -16.26 4.55
C SER A 439 -23.18 -17.48 4.91
N GLU A 440 -22.83 -18.60 4.29
CA GLU A 440 -23.38 -19.90 4.62
C GLU A 440 -22.88 -20.41 5.97
N VAL A 441 -23.76 -21.02 6.75
CA VAL A 441 -23.41 -21.72 7.98
C VAL A 441 -22.72 -23.04 7.62
N LYS A 442 -21.39 -23.09 7.81
CA LYS A 442 -20.61 -24.28 7.52
C LYS A 442 -20.99 -25.45 8.41
N GLY A 443 -21.08 -26.64 7.81
CA GLY A 443 -21.45 -27.86 8.52
C GLY A 443 -22.87 -27.87 9.07
N PHE A 444 -23.77 -27.04 8.54
CA PHE A 444 -25.16 -26.96 9.00
C PHE A 444 -25.87 -28.32 8.99
N GLN A 445 -25.68 -29.09 7.90
CA GLN A 445 -26.33 -30.40 7.73
C GLN A 445 -25.77 -31.49 8.64
N ASP A 446 -24.48 -31.40 8.98
CA ASP A 446 -23.79 -32.48 9.70
C ASP A 446 -23.71 -32.23 11.24
N ASN A 447 -24.02 -31.01 11.69
CA ASN A 447 -23.91 -30.64 13.10
C ASN A 447 -25.24 -30.92 13.86
N PRO A 448 -25.23 -31.86 14.82
CA PRO A 448 -26.45 -32.24 15.58
C PRO A 448 -27.15 -31.08 16.30
N TYR A 449 -26.43 -29.99 16.60
CA TYR A 449 -27.03 -28.78 17.18
C TYR A 449 -28.09 -28.18 16.26
N TYR A 450 -27.78 -28.06 14.98
CA TYR A 450 -28.73 -27.46 14.03
C TYR A 450 -29.89 -28.37 13.67
N HIS A 451 -29.74 -29.70 13.76
CA HIS A 451 -30.79 -30.65 13.47
C HIS A 451 -32.06 -30.44 14.34
N LYS A 452 -31.86 -30.12 15.59
CA LYS A 452 -32.97 -29.99 16.52
C LYS A 452 -33.64 -28.62 16.46
N GLU A 453 -32.82 -27.56 16.48
CA GLU A 453 -33.30 -26.19 16.60
C GLU A 453 -33.80 -25.62 15.27
N PHE A 454 -33.29 -26.13 14.14
CA PHE A 454 -33.57 -25.63 12.80
C PHE A 454 -34.06 -26.73 11.85
N GLU A 455 -34.86 -27.67 12.33
CA GLU A 455 -35.38 -28.81 11.54
C GLU A 455 -36.07 -28.35 10.24
N HIS A 456 -36.77 -27.23 10.26
CA HIS A 456 -37.47 -26.71 9.08
C HIS A 456 -36.48 -26.37 7.95
N TYR A 457 -35.30 -25.81 8.24
CA TYR A 457 -34.29 -25.52 7.23
C TYR A 457 -33.63 -26.79 6.66
N HIS A 458 -33.47 -27.85 7.47
CA HIS A 458 -33.06 -29.16 6.98
C HIS A 458 -34.05 -29.73 5.99
N ASN A 459 -35.37 -29.63 6.29
CA ASN A 459 -36.41 -30.08 5.39
C ASN A 459 -36.46 -29.28 4.08
N GLU A 460 -36.32 -27.96 4.16
CA GLU A 460 -36.26 -27.09 2.97
C GLU A 460 -35.03 -27.42 2.07
N LEU A 461 -33.84 -27.68 2.66
CA LEU A 461 -32.65 -28.08 1.93
C LEU A 461 -32.86 -29.46 1.28
N GLN A 462 -33.42 -30.43 1.99
CA GLN A 462 -33.67 -31.78 1.45
C GLN A 462 -34.71 -31.78 0.31
N ASN A 463 -35.74 -30.92 0.42
CA ASN A 463 -36.76 -30.77 -0.61
C ASN A 463 -36.32 -29.93 -1.81
N GLY A 464 -35.14 -29.31 -1.76
CA GLY A 464 -34.64 -28.39 -2.79
C GLY A 464 -35.35 -27.03 -2.82
N GLU A 465 -36.09 -26.69 -1.75
CA GLU A 465 -36.75 -25.39 -1.62
C GLU A 465 -35.79 -24.27 -1.23
N ARG A 466 -34.62 -24.65 -0.70
CA ARG A 466 -33.55 -23.76 -0.27
C ARG A 466 -32.20 -24.29 -0.76
N GLU A 467 -31.29 -23.39 -1.15
CA GLU A 467 -29.93 -23.76 -1.58
C GLU A 467 -28.92 -23.79 -0.42
N LYS A 468 -29.07 -22.88 0.54
CA LYS A 468 -28.17 -22.75 1.69
C LYS A 468 -28.87 -22.10 2.88
N VAL A 469 -28.33 -22.32 4.07
CA VAL A 469 -28.72 -21.62 5.30
C VAL A 469 -27.63 -20.59 5.63
N THR A 470 -28.03 -19.36 5.82
CA THR A 470 -27.11 -18.26 6.12
C THR A 470 -27.01 -17.98 7.63
N VAL A 471 -26.00 -17.22 8.03
CA VAL A 471 -25.82 -16.78 9.42
C VAL A 471 -27.03 -15.94 9.88
N GLU A 472 -27.67 -15.17 9.01
CA GLU A 472 -28.91 -14.46 9.29
C GLU A 472 -30.05 -15.42 9.70
N ASP A 473 -30.21 -16.52 8.97
CA ASP A 473 -31.27 -17.52 9.19
C ASP A 473 -31.21 -18.13 10.59
N ILE A 474 -30.00 -18.28 11.15
CA ILE A 474 -29.79 -18.82 12.51
C ILE A 474 -29.69 -17.74 13.59
N GLY A 475 -30.17 -16.53 13.32
CA GLY A 475 -30.23 -15.42 14.28
C GLY A 475 -28.92 -14.62 14.41
N GLY A 476 -28.00 -14.72 13.46
CA GLY A 476 -26.73 -13.99 13.49
C GLY A 476 -26.82 -12.48 13.31
N LEU A 477 -28.02 -11.93 13.06
CA LEU A 477 -28.29 -10.49 13.01
C LEU A 477 -29.01 -9.95 14.26
N GLU A 478 -29.25 -10.77 15.27
CA GLU A 478 -29.79 -10.29 16.51
C GLU A 478 -28.83 -9.33 17.20
N CYS A 479 -29.35 -8.18 17.67
CA CYS A 479 -28.52 -7.10 18.23
C CYS A 479 -27.60 -7.60 19.36
N GLN A 480 -28.08 -8.49 20.23
CA GLN A 480 -27.32 -9.03 21.35
C GLN A 480 -26.19 -10.01 20.95
N LYS A 481 -26.12 -10.42 19.72
CA LYS A 481 -24.99 -11.25 19.24
C LYS A 481 -23.71 -10.42 19.04
N CYS A 482 -23.88 -9.13 18.79
CA CYS A 482 -22.78 -8.21 18.50
C CYS A 482 -22.64 -7.09 19.54
N HIS A 483 -23.71 -6.78 20.28
CA HIS A 483 -23.74 -5.70 21.28
C HIS A 483 -24.12 -6.21 22.67
N TYR A 484 -23.49 -5.65 23.71
CA TYR A 484 -23.77 -5.94 25.12
C TYR A 484 -23.82 -4.67 25.95
#